data_6615c3567df2c1b9636dc25f796c4f94
#
_entry.id   6615c3567df2c1b9636dc25f796c4f94
#
_cell.length_a   1.000
_cell.length_b   1.000
_cell.length_c   1.000
_cell.angle_alpha   90.00
_cell.angle_beta   90.00
_cell.angle_gamma   90.00
#
_symmetry.space_group_name_H-M   'P 1'
#
loop_
_entity.id
_entity.type
_entity.pdbx_description
1 polymer ?
#
loop_
_entity_poly.entity_id
_entity_poly.type
_entity_poly.pdbx_seq_one_letter_code
_entity_poly.pdbx_strand_id
1 'polypeptide(L)'
;MKLRDYLGFGVDGVWRSIERSELARLTQIDYEREMAIVAVAPGADGAQETLGVVRVVADPDNIAAEFGIIVRSDLKGSGLGKLLMLKLIRTLREHGTQRLIATVLTQNHRMLEMAQGLGFVLGQPSLEDRTREISIALQSAVTASG
;
A
#
# COMPACT_ATOMS: atom_id res chain seq x y z
N MET A 1 -0.77 10.36 12.36
CA MET A 1 -2.06 9.63 12.35
C MET A 1 -1.86 8.22 12.88
N LYS A 2 -2.70 7.80 13.79
CA LYS A 2 -2.68 6.41 14.26
C LYS A 2 -3.39 5.54 13.24
N LEU A 3 -2.93 4.31 13.08
CA LEU A 3 -3.56 3.36 12.17
C LEU A 3 -5.06 3.20 12.47
N ARG A 4 -5.38 3.22 13.75
CA ARG A 4 -6.73 3.14 14.25
C ARG A 4 -7.63 4.23 13.66
N ASP A 5 -7.17 5.46 13.72
CA ASP A 5 -7.95 6.61 13.27
C ASP A 5 -8.18 6.56 11.76
N TYR A 6 -7.22 6.01 11.04
CA TYR A 6 -7.34 5.84 9.60
C TYR A 6 -8.40 4.81 9.23
N LEU A 7 -8.45 3.71 9.96
CA LEU A 7 -9.35 2.60 9.65
C LEU A 7 -10.80 2.88 9.98
N GLY A 8 -11.06 3.65 11.01
CA GLY A 8 -12.41 3.96 11.48
C GLY A 8 -13.21 2.78 11.99
N PHE A 9 -12.97 1.59 11.46
CA PHE A 9 -13.59 0.35 11.93
C PHE A 9 -12.54 -0.74 11.86
N GLY A 10 -12.50 -1.57 12.84
CA GLY A 10 -11.41 -2.49 12.98
C GLY A 10 -11.39 -3.61 11.95
N VAL A 11 -10.24 -3.83 11.39
CA VAL A 11 -9.88 -5.13 10.90
C VAL A 11 -9.26 -5.79 12.13
N ASP A 12 -10.08 -6.48 12.91
CA ASP A 12 -9.73 -6.93 14.26
C ASP A 12 -8.36 -7.61 14.38
N GLY A 13 -8.00 -8.43 13.43
CA GLY A 13 -6.72 -9.13 13.48
C GLY A 13 -5.52 -8.21 13.38
N VAL A 14 -5.60 -7.19 12.53
CA VAL A 14 -4.57 -6.17 12.38
C VAL A 14 -4.47 -5.36 13.63
N TRP A 15 -5.62 -4.99 14.17
CA TRP A 15 -5.73 -4.18 15.35
C TRP A 15 -5.04 -4.77 16.56
N ARG A 16 -5.29 -6.06 16.81
CA ARG A 16 -4.68 -6.73 17.96
C ARG A 16 -3.17 -6.76 17.89
N SER A 17 -2.62 -6.89 16.69
CA SER A 17 -1.17 -6.91 16.51
C SER A 17 -0.55 -5.54 16.71
N ILE A 18 -1.25 -4.49 16.26
CA ILE A 18 -0.71 -3.14 16.23
C ILE A 18 -1.04 -2.35 17.50
N GLU A 19 -2.21 -2.56 18.09
CA GLU A 19 -2.58 -1.90 19.34
C GLU A 19 -1.65 -2.20 20.51
N ARG A 20 -0.99 -3.34 20.48
CA ARG A 20 0.00 -3.68 21.51
C ARG A 20 1.14 -2.69 21.55
N SER A 21 1.38 -1.98 20.48
CA SER A 21 2.43 -0.98 20.43
C SER A 21 1.92 0.42 20.79
N GLU A 22 0.61 0.57 21.00
CA GLU A 22 -0.11 1.80 21.40
C GLU A 22 0.20 3.06 20.60
N LEU A 23 1.40 3.13 20.01
CA LEU A 23 1.89 4.31 19.30
C LEU A 23 2.18 4.04 17.83
N ALA A 24 1.65 2.93 17.29
CA ALA A 24 1.79 2.66 15.85
C ALA A 24 1.09 3.75 15.05
N ARG A 25 1.75 4.24 14.04
CA ARG A 25 1.18 5.30 13.19
C ARG A 25 1.68 5.17 11.76
N LEU A 26 0.93 5.79 10.85
CA LEU A 26 1.37 5.95 9.46
C LEU A 26 2.00 7.33 9.32
N THR A 27 3.14 7.39 8.70
CA THR A 27 3.83 8.64 8.38
C THR A 27 3.98 8.73 6.87
N GLN A 28 3.57 9.85 6.30
CA GLN A 28 3.71 10.11 4.88
C GLN A 28 4.92 11.01 4.64
N ILE A 29 5.76 10.62 3.70
CA ILE A 29 6.95 11.37 3.32
C ILE A 29 6.82 11.69 1.85
N ASP A 30 6.76 12.97 1.52
CA ASP A 30 6.57 13.44 0.15
C ASP A 30 7.84 14.02 -0.43
N TYR A 31 8.15 13.60 -1.65
CA TYR A 31 9.17 14.16 -2.48
C TYR A 31 8.50 14.67 -3.76
N GLU A 32 9.23 15.23 -4.68
CA GLU A 32 8.66 15.83 -5.88
C GLU A 32 7.73 14.90 -6.66
N ARG A 33 8.17 13.67 -6.96
CA ARG A 33 7.35 12.67 -7.67
C ARG A 33 7.33 11.33 -6.95
N GLU A 34 7.86 11.31 -5.76
CA GLU A 34 7.99 10.08 -4.98
C GLU A 34 7.35 10.30 -3.62
N MET A 35 6.69 9.28 -3.13
CA MET A 35 6.08 9.33 -1.82
C MET A 35 6.29 7.99 -1.14
N ALA A 36 6.42 8.04 0.17
CA ALA A 36 6.46 6.83 0.99
C ALA A 36 5.45 6.96 2.13
N ILE A 37 4.78 5.86 2.43
CA ILE A 37 3.93 5.77 3.62
C ILE A 37 4.56 4.68 4.48
N VAL A 38 4.91 5.06 5.69
CA VAL A 38 5.67 4.21 6.61
C VAL A 38 4.82 3.94 7.85
N ALA A 39 4.69 2.68 8.20
CA ALA A 39 4.06 2.28 9.45
C ALA A 39 5.15 2.12 10.51
N VAL A 40 5.06 2.85 11.59
CA VAL A 40 6.08 2.86 12.64
C VAL A 40 5.47 2.63 14.01
N ALA A 41 6.26 2.07 14.91
CA ALA A 41 5.88 1.86 16.29
C ALA A 41 7.13 1.94 17.18
N PRO A 42 6.99 2.25 18.48
CA PRO A 42 8.14 2.19 19.39
C PRO A 42 8.59 0.74 19.55
N GLY A 43 9.90 0.53 19.50
CA GLY A 43 10.49 -0.76 19.81
C GLY A 43 10.66 -0.96 21.30
N ALA A 44 11.17 -2.13 21.66
CA ALA A 44 11.39 -2.51 23.06
C ALA A 44 12.38 -1.58 23.79
N ASP A 45 13.28 -0.99 23.03
CA ASP A 45 14.30 -0.05 23.56
C ASP A 45 13.84 1.40 23.51
N GLY A 46 12.59 1.65 23.11
CA GLY A 46 12.07 3.00 22.95
C GLY A 46 12.41 3.65 21.62
N ALA A 47 13.30 3.05 20.81
CA ALA A 47 13.60 3.55 19.50
C ALA A 47 12.46 3.20 18.53
N GLN A 48 12.25 4.04 17.53
CA GLN A 48 11.19 3.84 16.57
C GLN A 48 11.52 2.68 15.61
N GLU A 49 10.58 1.78 15.42
CA GLU A 49 10.72 0.66 14.51
C GLU A 49 9.81 0.82 13.32
N THR A 50 10.30 0.46 12.14
CA THR A 50 9.50 0.42 10.92
C THR A 50 8.82 -0.93 10.82
N LEU A 51 7.50 -0.92 10.76
CA LEU A 51 6.68 -2.13 10.63
C LEU A 51 6.45 -2.51 9.17
N GLY A 52 6.38 -1.51 8.32
CA GLY A 52 6.19 -1.70 6.89
C GLY A 52 6.29 -0.38 6.17
N VAL A 53 6.50 -0.46 4.88
CA VAL A 53 6.59 0.73 4.03
C VAL A 53 6.02 0.43 2.65
N VAL A 54 5.29 1.39 2.10
CA VAL A 54 4.93 1.39 0.70
C VAL A 54 5.52 2.64 0.08
N ARG A 55 6.22 2.46 -1.04
CA ARG A 55 6.80 3.55 -1.82
C ARG A 55 6.12 3.63 -3.15
N VAL A 56 5.98 4.83 -3.65
CA VAL A 56 5.38 5.05 -4.95
C VAL A 56 6.12 6.15 -5.69
N VAL A 57 6.31 5.94 -6.98
CA VAL A 57 6.94 6.94 -7.87
C VAL A 57 5.95 7.22 -8.99
N ALA A 58 5.55 8.48 -9.10
CA ALA A 58 4.64 8.91 -10.17
C ALA A 58 5.44 9.31 -11.41
N ASP A 59 4.85 9.08 -12.60
CA ASP A 59 5.45 9.62 -13.81
C ASP A 59 5.29 11.15 -13.84
N PRO A 60 6.04 11.85 -14.71
CA PRO A 60 6.01 13.31 -14.73
C PRO A 60 4.62 13.91 -14.97
N ASP A 61 3.76 13.19 -15.66
CA ASP A 61 2.41 13.64 -16.01
C ASP A 61 1.37 13.25 -14.96
N ASN A 62 1.80 12.55 -13.92
CA ASN A 62 0.92 12.04 -12.87
C ASN A 62 -0.22 11.15 -13.39
N ILE A 63 0.03 10.46 -14.48
CA ILE A 63 -0.94 9.53 -15.05
C ILE A 63 -0.84 8.18 -14.35
N ALA A 64 0.36 7.63 -14.29
CA ALA A 64 0.61 6.35 -13.64
C ALA A 64 1.66 6.49 -12.55
N ALA A 65 1.47 5.75 -11.48
CA ALA A 65 2.45 5.65 -10.41
C ALA A 65 2.76 4.18 -10.17
N GLU A 66 4.03 3.88 -9.95
CA GLU A 66 4.47 2.52 -9.67
C GLU A 66 4.84 2.41 -8.20
N PHE A 67 4.42 1.32 -7.57
CA PHE A 67 4.66 1.13 -6.14
C PHE A 67 5.41 -0.16 -5.84
N GLY A 68 6.03 -0.17 -4.66
CA GLY A 68 6.59 -1.36 -4.04
C GLY A 68 6.25 -1.33 -2.56
N ILE A 69 6.02 -2.49 -1.97
CA ILE A 69 5.62 -2.61 -0.58
C ILE A 69 6.46 -3.66 0.14
N ILE A 70 6.87 -3.34 1.36
CA ILE A 70 7.61 -4.26 2.22
C ILE A 70 6.97 -4.21 3.60
N VAL A 71 6.68 -5.38 4.16
CA VAL A 71 6.12 -5.53 5.50
C VAL A 71 7.04 -6.43 6.30
N ARG A 72 7.28 -6.07 7.56
CA ARG A 72 8.11 -6.86 8.46
C ARG A 72 7.59 -8.30 8.51
N SER A 73 8.50 -9.27 8.51
CA SER A 73 8.16 -10.69 8.33
C SER A 73 7.14 -11.22 9.34
N ASP A 74 7.25 -10.81 10.59
CA ASP A 74 6.35 -11.25 11.65
C ASP A 74 4.95 -10.63 11.55
N LEU A 75 4.79 -9.62 10.71
CA LEU A 75 3.50 -8.95 10.49
C LEU A 75 2.85 -9.34 9.16
N LYS A 76 3.49 -10.21 8.37
CA LYS A 76 2.88 -10.70 7.15
C LYS A 76 1.62 -11.50 7.48
N GLY A 77 0.56 -11.23 6.74
CA GLY A 77 -0.74 -11.84 7.02
C GLY A 77 -1.55 -11.14 8.11
N SER A 78 -1.00 -10.10 8.73
CA SER A 78 -1.72 -9.32 9.74
C SER A 78 -2.72 -8.31 9.16
N GLY A 79 -2.60 -8.03 7.85
CA GLY A 79 -3.38 -7.01 7.17
C GLY A 79 -2.69 -5.66 7.11
N LEU A 80 -1.47 -5.53 7.63
CA LEU A 80 -0.73 -4.26 7.57
C LEU A 80 -0.48 -3.81 6.14
N GLY A 81 -0.12 -4.75 5.25
CA GLY A 81 0.07 -4.44 3.84
C GLY A 81 -1.19 -3.85 3.21
N LYS A 82 -2.34 -4.42 3.55
CA LYS A 82 -3.62 -3.92 3.05
C LYS A 82 -3.89 -2.50 3.54
N LEU A 83 -3.56 -2.21 4.80
CA LEU A 83 -3.71 -0.86 5.35
C LEU A 83 -2.85 0.16 4.62
N LEU A 84 -1.59 -0.19 4.40
CA LEU A 84 -0.67 0.67 3.67
C LEU A 84 -1.20 0.94 2.26
N MET A 85 -1.71 -0.08 1.59
CA MET A 85 -2.26 0.06 0.25
C MET A 85 -3.52 0.92 0.22
N LEU A 86 -4.40 0.76 1.20
CA LEU A 86 -5.61 1.58 1.29
C LEU A 86 -5.26 3.06 1.47
N LYS A 87 -4.29 3.34 2.31
CA LYS A 87 -3.80 4.72 2.51
C LYS A 87 -3.18 5.26 1.22
N LEU A 88 -2.36 4.46 0.56
CA LEU A 88 -1.73 4.85 -0.70
C LEU A 88 -2.77 5.17 -1.77
N ILE A 89 -3.72 4.27 -1.97
CA ILE A 89 -4.77 4.45 -2.98
C ILE A 89 -5.55 5.73 -2.72
N ARG A 90 -5.94 5.95 -1.48
CA ARG A 90 -6.68 7.15 -1.11
C ARG A 90 -5.86 8.41 -1.38
N THR A 91 -4.61 8.41 -0.97
CA THR A 91 -3.73 9.58 -1.14
C THR A 91 -3.52 9.89 -2.62
N LEU A 92 -3.28 8.89 -3.44
CA LEU A 92 -3.08 9.09 -4.87
C LEU A 92 -4.35 9.56 -5.57
N ARG A 93 -5.52 9.07 -5.15
CA ARG A 93 -6.79 9.57 -5.66
C ARG A 93 -6.94 11.06 -5.39
N GLU A 94 -6.60 11.49 -4.20
CA GLU A 94 -6.64 12.90 -3.82
C GLU A 94 -5.66 13.75 -4.63
N HIS A 95 -4.52 13.16 -5.03
CA HIS A 95 -3.54 13.83 -5.87
C HIS A 95 -3.88 13.82 -7.36
N GLY A 96 -4.98 13.15 -7.74
CA GLY A 96 -5.38 13.08 -9.13
C GLY A 96 -4.64 12.06 -9.98
N THR A 97 -3.81 11.22 -9.39
CA THR A 97 -3.13 10.15 -10.11
C THR A 97 -4.17 9.20 -10.71
N GLN A 98 -3.99 8.83 -11.97
CA GLN A 98 -5.04 8.07 -12.68
C GLN A 98 -4.92 6.56 -12.49
N ARG A 99 -3.69 6.03 -12.45
CA ARG A 99 -3.46 4.58 -12.33
C ARG A 99 -2.35 4.28 -11.36
N LEU A 100 -2.49 3.16 -10.68
CA LEU A 100 -1.45 2.63 -9.81
C LEU A 100 -1.06 1.26 -10.34
N ILE A 101 0.23 1.04 -10.56
CA ILE A 101 0.75 -0.18 -11.15
C ILE A 101 1.87 -0.76 -10.31
N ALA A 102 2.10 -2.04 -10.44
CA ALA A 102 3.26 -2.71 -9.86
C ALA A 102 3.58 -3.99 -10.61
N THR A 103 4.81 -4.44 -10.47
CA THR A 103 5.25 -5.73 -11.00
C THR A 103 5.46 -6.67 -9.82
N VAL A 104 4.80 -7.81 -9.84
CA VAL A 104 4.79 -8.76 -8.72
C VAL A 104 5.30 -10.10 -9.21
N LEU A 105 6.14 -10.76 -8.42
CA LEU A 105 6.56 -12.12 -8.75
C LEU A 105 5.35 -13.05 -8.77
N THR A 106 5.27 -13.94 -9.77
CA THR A 106 4.13 -14.85 -9.90
C THR A 106 3.99 -15.79 -8.71
N GLN A 107 5.08 -16.05 -8.00
CA GLN A 107 5.07 -16.89 -6.79
C GLN A 107 4.59 -16.13 -5.55
N ASN A 108 4.48 -14.82 -5.62
CA ASN A 108 4.03 -14.03 -4.48
C ASN A 108 2.48 -14.02 -4.41
N HIS A 109 1.94 -15.17 -4.04
CA HIS A 109 0.49 -15.36 -4.00
C HIS A 109 -0.21 -14.43 -3.01
N ARG A 110 0.42 -14.15 -1.88
CA ARG A 110 -0.14 -13.25 -0.87
C ARG A 110 -0.38 -11.85 -1.43
N MET A 111 0.62 -11.33 -2.14
CA MET A 111 0.49 -10.01 -2.76
C MET A 111 -0.59 -10.00 -3.84
N LEU A 112 -0.62 -11.03 -4.67
CA LEU A 112 -1.60 -11.13 -5.75
C LEU A 112 -3.03 -11.24 -5.20
N GLU A 113 -3.23 -12.02 -4.14
CA GLU A 113 -4.53 -12.12 -3.49
C GLU A 113 -4.98 -10.79 -2.88
N MET A 114 -4.06 -10.11 -2.20
CA MET A 114 -4.35 -8.81 -1.61
C MET A 114 -4.73 -7.80 -2.69
N ALA A 115 -3.95 -7.75 -3.76
CA ALA A 115 -4.22 -6.83 -4.87
C ALA A 115 -5.57 -7.10 -5.50
N GLN A 116 -5.89 -8.36 -5.75
CA GLN A 116 -7.17 -8.74 -6.31
C GLN A 116 -8.33 -8.34 -5.39
N GLY A 117 -8.16 -8.54 -4.09
CA GLY A 117 -9.16 -8.12 -3.11
C GLY A 117 -9.35 -6.60 -3.04
N LEU A 118 -8.35 -5.83 -3.41
CA LEU A 118 -8.43 -4.37 -3.47
C LEU A 118 -8.99 -3.85 -4.79
N GLY A 119 -9.20 -4.73 -5.77
CA GLY A 119 -9.74 -4.35 -7.06
C GLY A 119 -8.71 -4.20 -8.18
N PHE A 120 -7.47 -4.60 -7.95
CA PHE A 120 -6.46 -4.58 -9.01
C PHE A 120 -6.79 -5.61 -10.08
N VAL A 121 -6.50 -5.25 -11.31
CA VAL A 121 -6.53 -6.16 -12.44
C VAL A 121 -5.17 -6.83 -12.54
N LEU A 122 -5.17 -8.15 -12.65
CA LEU A 122 -3.94 -8.91 -12.81
C LEU A 122 -3.68 -9.12 -14.30
N GLY A 123 -2.53 -8.66 -14.77
CA GLY A 123 -2.13 -8.83 -16.17
C GLY A 123 -1.69 -10.27 -16.46
N GLN A 124 -1.31 -10.52 -17.69
CA GLN A 124 -0.80 -11.82 -18.09
C GLN A 124 0.58 -12.07 -17.45
N PRO A 125 0.83 -13.28 -16.95
CA PRO A 125 2.16 -13.57 -16.40
C PRO A 125 3.22 -13.59 -17.50
N SER A 126 4.37 -12.99 -17.19
CA SER A 126 5.54 -13.10 -18.03
C SER A 126 6.28 -14.38 -17.65
N LEU A 127 6.37 -15.33 -18.56
CA LEU A 127 7.06 -16.58 -18.31
C LEU A 127 8.57 -16.38 -18.21
N GLU A 128 9.09 -15.42 -18.93
CA GLU A 128 10.50 -15.09 -18.94
C GLU A 128 10.96 -14.49 -17.61
N ASP A 129 10.24 -13.49 -17.12
CA ASP A 129 10.60 -12.77 -15.92
C ASP A 129 10.00 -13.37 -14.65
N ARG A 130 9.05 -14.27 -14.80
CA ARG A 130 8.27 -14.83 -13.70
C ARG A 130 7.58 -13.74 -12.88
N THR A 131 7.07 -12.74 -13.58
CA THR A 131 6.38 -11.61 -12.98
C THR A 131 5.00 -11.44 -13.58
N ARG A 132 4.22 -10.64 -12.91
CA ARG A 132 2.89 -10.28 -13.36
C ARG A 132 2.65 -8.83 -13.01
N GLU A 133 2.21 -8.04 -13.98
CA GLU A 133 1.84 -6.66 -13.72
C GLU A 133 0.46 -6.61 -13.11
N ILE A 134 0.29 -5.76 -12.11
CA ILE A 134 -1.01 -5.48 -11.52
C ILE A 134 -1.30 -3.99 -11.68
N SER A 135 -2.56 -3.64 -11.87
CA SER A 135 -2.94 -2.24 -12.03
C SER A 135 -4.35 -1.98 -11.53
N ILE A 136 -4.57 -0.76 -11.05
CA ILE A 136 -5.90 -0.31 -10.65
C ILE A 136 -6.10 1.12 -11.13
N ALA A 137 -7.29 1.40 -11.66
CA ALA A 137 -7.70 2.75 -12.02
C ALA A 137 -8.09 3.48 -10.73
N LEU A 138 -7.52 4.65 -10.53
CA LEU A 138 -7.76 5.43 -9.32
C LEU A 138 -8.87 6.45 -9.49
N GLN A 139 -9.10 6.90 -10.74
CA GLN A 139 -10.14 7.88 -11.02
C GLN A 139 -11.35 7.21 -11.65
N SER A 140 -12.52 7.70 -11.31
CA SER A 140 -13.76 7.17 -11.83
C SER A 140 -13.92 7.49 -13.31
N ALA A 141 -14.30 6.51 -14.12
CA ALA A 141 -14.63 6.72 -15.53
C ALA A 141 -15.81 7.66 -15.69
N VAL A 142 -16.75 7.65 -14.76
CA VAL A 142 -17.89 8.54 -14.76
C VAL A 142 -17.46 9.99 -14.61
N THR A 143 -16.46 10.23 -13.76
CA THR A 143 -15.90 11.56 -13.59
C THR A 143 -15.29 12.07 -14.87
N ALA A 144 -14.62 11.20 -15.61
CA ALA A 144 -13.98 11.57 -16.88
C ALA A 144 -14.99 11.91 -17.97
N SER A 145 -16.15 11.30 -17.93
CA SER A 145 -17.20 11.51 -18.94
C SER A 145 -18.15 12.65 -18.61
N GLY A 146 -18.09 13.06 -17.37
CA GLY A 146 -19.00 14.11 -16.88
C GLY A 146 -18.62 15.50 -17.33
#